data_15f453e4cf5e10942eaa550c779a5eba
#
_entry.id   15f453e4cf5e10942eaa550c779a5eba
#
_cell.length_a   1.000
_cell.length_b   1.000
_cell.length_c   1.000
_cell.angle_alpha   90.00
_cell.angle_beta   90.00
_cell.angle_gamma   90.00
#
_symmetry.space_group_name_H-M   'P 1'
#
loop_
_entity.id
_entity.type
_entity.pdbx_description
1 polymer ?
#
loop_
_entity_poly.entity_id
_entity_poly.type
_entity_poly.pdbx_seq_one_letter_code
_entity_poly.pdbx_strand_id
1 'polypeptide(L)'
;MASTKTTTTTDLTPEERYDLITSNLQEVLKPNIIKSVLAENRPLKVYWGTAPTGRPHCGYFVPMVKLAHFLRAGCEVTVLLADIHAFLDNLKAPLELVTHRAKYYELVIKSVLRAIGVPIEKLRFVLGSSYQQGAAYVMDLFRLSSIVTEHDAKKAGAEVVKQVASPLLSGLIYPLMQALDEEHLGVDAQFGGVDQRKIFTLAAENLPGIGFKERAHLMNPMVPGLAGGKMSASDPNSKIDLLDGEEVVRSKLRKSHCAPGEVEGNGVISFVEYVLFPIAELADEKGEGKFVVPRDEKWGGPVTYSSAAELKKDYKEDKLSPMDLKRGVEEALNKLLDPIRKDYEQDEEFKKVAELAYPAEVKVKKKKEKKIGTGYVPKDKKTTAEKVTDGVIKPQEAVEVAVGTSAKDAQDKLARTAE
;
A
#
# COMPACT_ATOMS: atom_id res chain seq x y z
N MET A 1 -7.98 -6.07 36.25
CA MET A 1 -7.45 -7.03 35.28
C MET A 1 -8.63 -7.85 34.76
N ALA A 2 -9.30 -7.39 33.72
CA ALA A 2 -10.36 -8.16 33.08
C ALA A 2 -9.69 -9.10 32.07
N SER A 3 -9.85 -10.41 32.28
CA SER A 3 -9.40 -11.46 31.36
C SER A 3 -10.24 -11.35 30.09
N THR A 4 -9.69 -10.80 29.02
CA THR A 4 -10.26 -10.85 27.69
C THR A 4 -10.28 -12.30 27.22
N LYS A 5 -11.45 -12.92 27.26
CA LYS A 5 -11.69 -14.18 26.54
C LYS A 5 -11.61 -13.86 25.05
N THR A 6 -10.41 -14.00 24.49
CA THR A 6 -10.23 -14.05 23.03
C THR A 6 -11.02 -15.26 22.54
N THR A 7 -12.09 -15.03 21.78
CA THR A 7 -12.82 -16.08 21.06
C THR A 7 -11.78 -16.86 20.25
N THR A 8 -11.54 -18.09 20.62
CA THR A 8 -10.51 -18.92 19.98
C THR A 8 -11.01 -19.30 18.59
N THR A 9 -10.12 -19.35 17.61
CA THR A 9 -10.35 -19.77 16.22
C THR A 9 -11.08 -21.11 16.05
N THR A 10 -11.22 -21.87 17.12
CA THR A 10 -11.82 -23.20 17.18
C THR A 10 -13.37 -23.18 17.21
N ASP A 11 -13.99 -22.00 17.35
CA ASP A 11 -15.44 -21.90 17.58
C ASP A 11 -16.25 -21.50 16.33
N LEU A 12 -15.59 -21.09 15.21
CA LEU A 12 -16.26 -20.68 14.00
C LEU A 12 -16.47 -21.85 13.02
N THR A 13 -17.69 -21.97 12.50
CA THR A 13 -18.02 -22.89 11.40
C THR A 13 -17.31 -22.49 10.10
N PRO A 14 -17.16 -23.41 9.12
CA PRO A 14 -16.61 -23.06 7.81
C PRO A 14 -17.33 -21.91 7.12
N GLU A 15 -18.64 -21.80 7.26
CA GLU A 15 -19.48 -20.73 6.72
C GLU A 15 -19.15 -19.38 7.40
N GLU A 16 -19.13 -19.33 8.72
CA GLU A 16 -18.77 -18.13 9.48
C GLU A 16 -17.33 -17.67 9.17
N ARG A 17 -16.41 -18.62 9.00
CA ARG A 17 -15.04 -18.32 8.56
C ARG A 17 -15.03 -17.73 7.15
N TYR A 18 -15.82 -18.32 6.22
CA TYR A 18 -15.93 -17.81 4.85
C TYR A 18 -16.49 -16.38 4.84
N ASP A 19 -17.56 -16.13 5.59
CA ASP A 19 -18.20 -14.81 5.68
C ASP A 19 -17.25 -13.77 6.25
N LEU A 20 -16.48 -14.12 7.30
CA LEU A 20 -15.46 -13.24 7.88
C LEU A 20 -14.31 -12.97 6.89
N ILE A 21 -13.85 -13.99 6.15
CA ILE A 21 -12.80 -13.85 5.12
C ILE A 21 -13.27 -12.92 4.01
N THR A 22 -14.54 -13.00 3.59
CA THR A 22 -15.05 -12.26 2.43
C THR A 22 -15.76 -10.96 2.79
N SER A 23 -16.01 -10.69 4.08
CA SER A 23 -16.68 -9.46 4.55
C SER A 23 -15.94 -8.20 4.07
N ASN A 24 -16.68 -7.14 3.74
CA ASN A 24 -16.16 -5.83 3.35
C ASN A 24 -15.17 -5.83 2.18
N LEU A 25 -15.13 -6.91 1.37
CA LEU A 25 -14.38 -6.95 0.12
C LEU A 25 -15.24 -6.43 -1.04
N GLN A 26 -14.60 -5.80 -2.01
CA GLN A 26 -15.25 -5.36 -3.23
C GLN A 26 -15.45 -6.52 -4.20
N GLU A 27 -14.50 -7.43 -4.31
CA GLU A 27 -14.55 -8.56 -5.24
C GLU A 27 -13.75 -9.75 -4.69
N VAL A 28 -14.20 -10.96 -5.00
CA VAL A 28 -13.50 -12.22 -4.73
C VAL A 28 -13.48 -13.05 -6.02
N LEU A 29 -12.30 -13.34 -6.55
CA LEU A 29 -12.13 -14.25 -7.67
C LEU A 29 -11.87 -15.67 -7.16
N LYS A 30 -12.42 -16.68 -7.87
CA LYS A 30 -12.28 -18.11 -7.54
C LYS A 30 -12.68 -18.45 -6.09
N PRO A 31 -13.87 -17.99 -5.59
CA PRO A 31 -14.32 -18.23 -4.21
C PRO A 31 -14.41 -19.72 -3.85
N ASN A 32 -14.60 -20.60 -4.84
CA ASN A 32 -14.66 -22.05 -4.62
C ASN A 32 -13.34 -22.60 -4.03
N ILE A 33 -12.19 -22.02 -4.32
CA ILE A 33 -10.90 -22.42 -3.73
C ILE A 33 -10.94 -22.21 -2.22
N ILE A 34 -11.44 -21.05 -1.75
CA ILE A 34 -11.58 -20.75 -0.34
C ILE A 34 -12.52 -21.76 0.33
N LYS A 35 -13.70 -22.00 -0.28
CA LYS A 35 -14.70 -22.94 0.25
C LYS A 35 -14.14 -24.36 0.36
N SER A 36 -13.40 -24.84 -0.66
CA SER A 36 -12.76 -26.16 -0.61
C SER A 36 -11.76 -26.29 0.52
N VAL A 37 -10.88 -25.27 0.71
CA VAL A 37 -9.90 -25.23 1.81
C VAL A 37 -10.58 -25.30 3.17
N LEU A 38 -11.67 -24.54 3.36
CA LEU A 38 -12.43 -24.52 4.61
C LEU A 38 -13.16 -25.84 4.87
N ALA A 39 -13.68 -26.48 3.81
CA ALA A 39 -14.31 -27.80 3.90
C ALA A 39 -13.31 -28.91 4.31
N GLU A 40 -12.03 -28.77 3.93
CA GLU A 40 -10.94 -29.64 4.39
C GLU A 40 -10.54 -29.39 5.86
N ASN A 41 -11.19 -28.44 6.53
CA ASN A 41 -10.91 -27.99 7.90
C ASN A 41 -9.44 -27.61 8.15
N ARG A 42 -8.78 -27.08 7.11
CA ARG A 42 -7.42 -26.54 7.22
C ARG A 42 -7.41 -25.01 7.20
N PRO A 43 -6.35 -24.35 7.72
CA PRO A 43 -6.22 -22.92 7.59
C PRO A 43 -6.04 -22.51 6.13
N LEU A 44 -6.74 -21.44 5.70
CA LEU A 44 -6.48 -20.79 4.42
C LEU A 44 -5.17 -20.02 4.51
N LYS A 45 -4.26 -20.27 3.58
CA LYS A 45 -3.00 -19.54 3.47
C LYS A 45 -3.18 -18.32 2.57
N VAL A 46 -3.01 -17.14 3.14
CA VAL A 46 -3.20 -15.86 2.44
C VAL A 46 -1.92 -15.04 2.52
N TYR A 47 -1.53 -14.39 1.42
CA TYR A 47 -0.52 -13.34 1.53
C TYR A 47 -1.07 -11.98 1.11
N TRP A 48 -0.53 -10.96 1.73
CA TRP A 48 -0.67 -9.57 1.37
C TRP A 48 0.70 -8.96 1.14
N GLY A 49 0.91 -8.35 -0.05
CA GLY A 49 2.17 -7.71 -0.42
C GLY A 49 2.10 -6.19 -0.33
N THR A 50 3.17 -5.57 0.11
CA THR A 50 3.34 -4.12 0.08
C THR A 50 4.74 -3.74 -0.41
N ALA A 51 4.79 -2.85 -1.42
CA ALA A 51 6.04 -2.32 -1.94
C ALA A 51 6.48 -1.08 -1.11
N PRO A 52 7.63 -1.11 -0.43
CA PRO A 52 8.08 -0.04 0.47
C PRO A 52 8.62 1.16 -0.30
N THR A 53 7.74 1.98 -0.86
CA THR A 53 8.09 3.16 -1.66
C THR A 53 8.00 4.47 -0.87
N GLY A 54 6.80 4.98 -0.61
CA GLY A 54 6.54 6.19 0.17
C GLY A 54 6.26 5.90 1.64
N ARG A 55 6.17 6.92 2.49
CA ARG A 55 5.78 6.72 3.90
C ARG A 55 4.37 6.13 4.00
N PRO A 56 4.15 5.07 4.80
CA PRO A 56 2.82 4.56 5.11
C PRO A 56 1.93 5.66 5.71
N HIS A 57 0.64 5.58 5.44
CA HIS A 57 -0.35 6.57 5.87
C HIS A 57 -1.63 5.88 6.39
N CYS A 58 -2.59 6.63 6.90
CA CYS A 58 -3.80 6.08 7.52
C CYS A 58 -4.60 5.11 6.62
N GLY A 59 -4.45 5.17 5.30
CA GLY A 59 -5.03 4.18 4.38
C GLY A 59 -4.53 2.74 4.62
N TYR A 60 -3.40 2.57 5.30
CA TYR A 60 -2.91 1.24 5.70
C TYR A 60 -3.79 0.55 6.74
N PHE A 61 -4.63 1.28 7.47
CA PHE A 61 -5.60 0.64 8.36
C PHE A 61 -6.58 -0.27 7.60
N VAL A 62 -6.94 0.06 6.35
CA VAL A 62 -7.86 -0.75 5.54
C VAL A 62 -7.36 -2.19 5.35
N PRO A 63 -6.17 -2.44 4.79
CA PRO A 63 -5.64 -3.80 4.71
C PRO A 63 -5.36 -4.41 6.10
N MET A 64 -4.93 -3.62 7.10
CA MET A 64 -4.63 -4.15 8.44
C MET A 64 -5.89 -4.70 9.14
N VAL A 65 -7.02 -4.02 9.02
CA VAL A 65 -8.32 -4.53 9.50
C VAL A 65 -8.63 -5.87 8.83
N LYS A 66 -8.38 -5.99 7.53
CA LYS A 66 -8.66 -7.25 6.82
C LYS A 66 -7.72 -8.38 7.24
N LEU A 67 -6.44 -8.08 7.49
CA LEU A 67 -5.52 -9.06 8.08
C LEU A 67 -6.01 -9.54 9.46
N ALA A 68 -6.58 -8.64 10.26
CA ALA A 68 -7.20 -9.00 11.54
C ALA A 68 -8.38 -9.98 11.34
N HIS A 69 -9.25 -9.74 10.36
CA HIS A 69 -10.33 -10.66 10.01
C HIS A 69 -9.81 -12.04 9.56
N PHE A 70 -8.77 -12.09 8.73
CA PHE A 70 -8.14 -13.35 8.31
C PHE A 70 -7.59 -14.14 9.50
N LEU A 71 -6.89 -13.47 10.42
CA LEU A 71 -6.36 -14.14 11.62
C LEU A 71 -7.49 -14.62 12.54
N ARG A 72 -8.56 -13.85 12.71
CA ARG A 72 -9.74 -14.26 13.48
C ARG A 72 -10.47 -15.44 12.82
N ALA A 73 -10.48 -15.50 11.47
CA ALA A 73 -11.00 -16.64 10.72
C ALA A 73 -10.08 -17.88 10.73
N GLY A 74 -8.92 -17.81 11.40
CA GLY A 74 -7.95 -18.91 11.47
C GLY A 74 -7.10 -19.10 10.22
N CYS A 75 -6.91 -18.05 9.42
CA CYS A 75 -6.00 -18.09 8.28
C CYS A 75 -4.53 -18.03 8.73
N GLU A 76 -3.65 -18.64 7.94
CA GLU A 76 -2.21 -18.39 7.99
C GLU A 76 -1.90 -17.18 7.10
N VAL A 77 -1.40 -16.08 7.70
CA VAL A 77 -1.21 -14.82 7.00
C VAL A 77 0.27 -14.52 6.80
N THR A 78 0.67 -14.32 5.55
CA THR A 78 2.01 -13.86 5.19
C THR A 78 1.96 -12.40 4.74
N VAL A 79 2.80 -11.56 5.34
CA VAL A 79 3.04 -10.17 4.92
C VAL A 79 4.32 -10.16 4.10
N LEU A 80 4.19 -9.90 2.80
CA LEU A 80 5.32 -9.76 1.89
C LEU A 80 5.78 -8.30 1.87
N LEU A 81 6.99 -8.06 2.35
CA LEU A 81 7.71 -6.81 2.15
C LEU A 81 8.38 -6.86 0.77
N ALA A 82 7.68 -6.34 -0.23
CA ALA A 82 8.01 -6.48 -1.65
C ALA A 82 9.10 -5.47 -2.07
N ASP A 83 10.31 -5.65 -1.56
CA ASP A 83 11.45 -4.75 -1.73
C ASP A 83 11.90 -4.69 -3.19
N ILE A 84 12.01 -5.81 -3.90
CA ILE A 84 12.34 -5.81 -5.33
C ILE A 84 11.25 -5.11 -6.15
N HIS A 85 9.98 -5.32 -5.84
CA HIS A 85 8.88 -4.60 -6.50
C HIS A 85 8.97 -3.08 -6.28
N ALA A 86 9.37 -2.63 -5.08
CA ALA A 86 9.59 -1.22 -4.80
C ALA A 86 10.67 -0.59 -5.69
N PHE A 87 11.73 -1.34 -5.99
CA PHE A 87 12.77 -0.93 -6.94
C PHE A 87 12.26 -0.96 -8.39
N LEU A 88 11.49 -1.99 -8.77
CA LEU A 88 10.97 -2.13 -10.12
C LEU A 88 9.89 -1.10 -10.50
N ASP A 89 9.19 -0.52 -9.51
CA ASP A 89 8.13 0.48 -9.73
C ASP A 89 8.68 1.83 -10.21
N ASN A 90 9.19 1.85 -11.45
CA ASN A 90 9.74 3.02 -12.12
C ASN A 90 10.79 3.77 -11.27
N LEU A 91 11.62 3.02 -10.55
CA LEU A 91 12.70 3.55 -9.71
C LEU A 91 12.21 4.54 -8.64
N LYS A 92 10.99 4.42 -8.16
CA LYS A 92 10.45 5.25 -7.06
C LYS A 92 11.24 5.11 -5.77
N ALA A 93 11.89 3.95 -5.57
CA ALA A 93 12.74 3.68 -4.45
C ALA A 93 14.14 3.28 -4.94
N PRO A 94 15.18 4.11 -4.74
CA PRO A 94 16.56 3.71 -5.00
C PRO A 94 16.92 2.44 -4.22
N LEU A 95 17.70 1.55 -4.84
CA LEU A 95 18.02 0.25 -4.25
C LEU A 95 18.63 0.36 -2.85
N GLU A 96 19.46 1.36 -2.63
CA GLU A 96 20.12 1.66 -1.35
C GLU A 96 19.13 1.97 -0.23
N LEU A 97 17.99 2.58 -0.57
CA LEU A 97 16.94 2.92 0.41
C LEU A 97 15.92 1.80 0.62
N VAL A 98 15.79 0.88 -0.33
CA VAL A 98 14.75 -0.17 -0.31
C VAL A 98 14.88 -1.04 0.94
N THR A 99 16.09 -1.45 1.32
CA THR A 99 16.34 -2.27 2.53
C THR A 99 15.89 -1.54 3.79
N HIS A 100 16.23 -0.26 3.94
CA HIS A 100 15.82 0.55 5.10
C HIS A 100 14.31 0.79 5.09
N ARG A 101 13.72 1.02 3.92
CA ARG A 101 12.26 1.19 3.78
C ARG A 101 11.50 -0.09 4.10
N ALA A 102 11.99 -1.26 3.66
CA ALA A 102 11.38 -2.54 4.01
C ALA A 102 11.38 -2.76 5.53
N LYS A 103 12.51 -2.46 6.20
CA LYS A 103 12.58 -2.54 7.67
C LYS A 103 11.64 -1.53 8.35
N TYR A 104 11.56 -0.31 7.84
CA TYR A 104 10.61 0.70 8.33
C TYR A 104 9.16 0.23 8.21
N TYR A 105 8.78 -0.35 7.06
CA TYR A 105 7.46 -0.90 6.83
C TYR A 105 7.13 -2.04 7.79
N GLU A 106 8.08 -2.94 8.05
CA GLU A 106 7.90 -4.02 9.03
C GLU A 106 7.55 -3.46 10.41
N LEU A 107 8.32 -2.47 10.89
CA LEU A 107 8.10 -1.84 12.19
C LEU A 107 6.74 -1.12 12.25
N VAL A 108 6.42 -0.32 11.24
CA VAL A 108 5.13 0.39 11.14
C VAL A 108 3.96 -0.59 11.10
N ILE A 109 4.00 -1.61 10.25
CA ILE A 109 2.90 -2.58 10.12
C ILE A 109 2.68 -3.31 11.45
N LYS A 110 3.75 -3.73 12.12
CA LYS A 110 3.66 -4.35 13.45
C LYS A 110 3.02 -3.41 14.48
N SER A 111 3.39 -2.13 14.46
CA SER A 111 2.83 -1.13 15.36
C SER A 111 1.36 -0.86 15.07
N VAL A 112 0.96 -0.72 13.80
CA VAL A 112 -0.45 -0.56 13.40
C VAL A 112 -1.28 -1.77 13.85
N LEU A 113 -0.80 -2.98 13.62
CA LEU A 113 -1.52 -4.20 14.01
C LEU A 113 -1.69 -4.31 15.53
N ARG A 114 -0.64 -3.97 16.32
CA ARG A 114 -0.75 -3.88 17.78
C ARG A 114 -1.77 -2.84 18.22
N ALA A 115 -1.79 -1.66 17.56
CA ALA A 115 -2.73 -0.59 17.87
C ALA A 115 -4.21 -0.99 17.68
N ILE A 116 -4.48 -1.93 16.76
CA ILE A 116 -5.83 -2.48 16.55
C ILE A 116 -6.06 -3.84 17.22
N GLY A 117 -5.18 -4.22 18.16
CA GLY A 117 -5.34 -5.42 19.00
C GLY A 117 -5.04 -6.76 18.31
N VAL A 118 -4.27 -6.76 17.22
CA VAL A 118 -3.93 -7.99 16.47
C VAL A 118 -2.67 -8.64 17.03
N PRO A 119 -2.70 -9.96 17.35
CA PRO A 119 -1.51 -10.70 17.77
C PRO A 119 -0.56 -10.90 16.61
N ILE A 120 0.56 -10.16 16.61
CA ILE A 120 1.56 -10.15 15.52
C ILE A 120 2.36 -11.44 15.42
N GLU A 121 2.38 -12.26 16.48
CA GLU A 121 3.09 -13.55 16.55
C GLU A 121 2.51 -14.59 15.57
N LYS A 122 1.26 -14.39 15.15
CA LYS A 122 0.57 -15.24 14.16
C LYS A 122 0.85 -14.84 12.72
N LEU A 123 1.62 -13.77 12.49
CA LEU A 123 1.96 -13.26 11.17
C LEU A 123 3.36 -13.70 10.75
N ARG A 124 3.49 -14.14 9.53
CA ARG A 124 4.78 -14.40 8.92
C ARG A 124 5.18 -13.21 8.05
N PHE A 125 6.28 -12.52 8.40
CA PHE A 125 6.87 -11.50 7.55
C PHE A 125 7.92 -12.13 6.64
N VAL A 126 7.87 -11.80 5.35
CA VAL A 126 8.80 -12.30 4.32
C VAL A 126 9.33 -11.12 3.53
N LEU A 127 10.64 -11.04 3.37
CA LEU A 127 11.28 -10.07 2.47
C LEU A 127 11.33 -10.66 1.05
N GLY A 128 10.90 -9.92 0.04
CA GLY A 128 10.83 -10.40 -1.34
C GLY A 128 12.17 -10.90 -1.86
N SER A 129 13.25 -10.11 -1.66
CA SER A 129 14.61 -10.47 -2.07
C SER A 129 15.14 -11.76 -1.42
N SER A 130 14.56 -12.23 -0.32
CA SER A 130 14.99 -13.45 0.34
C SER A 130 14.72 -14.73 -0.47
N TYR A 131 13.80 -14.68 -1.44
CA TYR A 131 13.47 -15.83 -2.30
C TYR A 131 13.41 -15.48 -3.80
N GLN A 132 13.06 -14.24 -4.16
CA GLN A 132 12.87 -13.82 -5.55
C GLN A 132 14.18 -13.82 -6.38
N GLN A 133 15.33 -13.83 -5.73
CA GLN A 133 16.66 -13.93 -6.36
C GLN A 133 17.13 -15.39 -6.51
N GLY A 134 16.38 -16.35 -6.01
CA GLY A 134 16.72 -17.77 -6.10
C GLY A 134 16.59 -18.31 -7.53
N ALA A 135 17.44 -19.28 -7.89
CA ALA A 135 17.49 -19.86 -9.24
C ALA A 135 16.14 -20.42 -9.71
N ALA A 136 15.36 -21.03 -8.82
CA ALA A 136 14.03 -21.55 -9.14
C ALA A 136 13.06 -20.44 -9.53
N TYR A 137 13.01 -19.36 -8.72
CA TYR A 137 12.15 -18.21 -9.00
C TYR A 137 12.52 -17.53 -10.33
N VAL A 138 13.81 -17.31 -10.57
CA VAL A 138 14.29 -16.68 -11.80
C VAL A 138 13.96 -17.55 -13.02
N MET A 139 14.09 -18.88 -12.92
CA MET A 139 13.70 -19.79 -14.00
C MET A 139 12.19 -19.73 -14.26
N ASP A 140 11.36 -19.68 -13.23
CA ASP A 140 9.91 -19.56 -13.38
C ASP A 140 9.51 -18.21 -13.96
N LEU A 141 10.25 -17.13 -13.63
CA LEU A 141 10.07 -15.83 -14.28
C LEU A 141 10.35 -15.91 -15.79
N PHE A 142 11.39 -16.62 -16.20
CA PHE A 142 11.67 -16.85 -17.64
C PHE A 142 10.56 -17.69 -18.29
N ARG A 143 10.10 -18.76 -17.63
CA ARG A 143 8.99 -19.60 -18.13
C ARG A 143 7.71 -18.75 -18.29
N LEU A 144 7.35 -17.93 -17.30
CA LEU A 144 6.18 -17.06 -17.38
C LEU A 144 6.36 -15.99 -18.46
N SER A 145 7.56 -15.42 -18.58
CA SER A 145 7.89 -14.44 -19.64
C SER A 145 7.82 -15.00 -21.05
N SER A 146 7.92 -16.33 -21.22
CA SER A 146 7.83 -16.98 -22.54
C SER A 146 6.39 -17.15 -23.05
N ILE A 147 5.39 -16.94 -22.19
CA ILE A 147 3.95 -17.06 -22.52
C ILE A 147 3.16 -15.78 -22.36
N VAL A 148 3.63 -14.81 -21.57
CA VAL A 148 2.97 -13.50 -21.36
C VAL A 148 3.50 -12.51 -22.39
N THR A 149 2.59 -11.85 -23.12
CA THR A 149 2.98 -10.83 -24.10
C THR A 149 3.31 -9.49 -23.43
N GLU A 150 4.08 -8.61 -24.12
CA GLU A 150 4.30 -7.23 -23.68
C GLU A 150 2.98 -6.50 -23.41
N HIS A 151 1.99 -6.68 -24.31
CA HIS A 151 0.67 -6.08 -24.20
C HIS A 151 -0.01 -6.49 -22.88
N ASP A 152 -0.01 -7.78 -22.54
CA ASP A 152 -0.67 -8.29 -21.34
C ASP A 152 0.05 -7.84 -20.06
N ALA A 153 1.39 -7.88 -20.06
CA ALA A 153 2.18 -7.38 -18.94
C ALA A 153 1.93 -5.88 -18.69
N LYS A 154 1.90 -5.07 -19.75
CA LYS A 154 1.61 -3.63 -19.67
C LYS A 154 0.19 -3.36 -19.18
N LYS A 155 -0.81 -4.11 -19.69
CA LYS A 155 -2.21 -4.02 -19.27
C LYS A 155 -2.38 -4.42 -17.80
N ALA A 156 -1.71 -5.48 -17.35
CA ALA A 156 -1.75 -5.93 -15.97
C ALA A 156 -1.17 -4.88 -15.01
N GLY A 157 -0.05 -4.27 -15.35
CA GLY A 157 0.60 -3.23 -14.53
C GLY A 157 -0.06 -1.85 -14.60
N ALA A 158 -1.09 -1.63 -15.42
CA ALA A 158 -1.59 -0.30 -15.77
C ALA A 158 -2.07 0.55 -14.59
N GLU A 159 -2.58 -0.04 -13.53
CA GLU A 159 -3.12 0.66 -12.35
C GLU A 159 -2.12 0.72 -11.18
N VAL A 160 -1.10 -0.13 -11.20
CA VAL A 160 -0.13 -0.29 -10.12
C VAL A 160 1.18 0.41 -10.43
N VAL A 161 1.72 0.15 -11.63
CA VAL A 161 2.99 0.73 -12.10
C VAL A 161 2.71 2.09 -12.73
N LYS A 162 3.51 3.11 -12.37
CA LYS A 162 3.38 4.46 -12.95
C LYS A 162 3.46 4.39 -14.48
N GLN A 163 2.42 4.84 -15.16
CA GLN A 163 2.37 4.86 -16.60
C GLN A 163 3.24 5.99 -17.18
N VAL A 164 4.07 5.65 -18.14
CA VAL A 164 4.96 6.57 -18.88
C VAL A 164 4.88 6.27 -20.37
N ALA A 165 5.21 7.23 -21.21
CA ALA A 165 5.15 7.07 -22.68
C ALA A 165 6.07 5.93 -23.19
N SER A 166 7.23 5.75 -22.55
CA SER A 166 8.16 4.65 -22.82
C SER A 166 8.40 3.87 -21.52
N PRO A 167 7.64 2.80 -21.27
CA PRO A 167 7.78 2.03 -20.04
C PRO A 167 9.11 1.30 -19.99
N LEU A 168 9.72 1.26 -18.80
CA LEU A 168 10.90 0.46 -18.55
C LEU A 168 10.53 -1.03 -18.50
N LEU A 169 11.47 -1.91 -18.88
CA LEU A 169 11.29 -3.37 -18.74
C LEU A 169 10.96 -3.78 -17.32
N SER A 170 11.49 -3.06 -16.31
CA SER A 170 11.14 -3.28 -14.90
C SER A 170 9.64 -3.23 -14.63
N GLY A 171 8.93 -2.27 -15.24
CA GLY A 171 7.48 -2.15 -15.11
C GLY A 171 6.69 -3.27 -15.79
N LEU A 172 7.27 -3.95 -16.79
CA LEU A 172 6.67 -5.13 -17.43
C LEU A 172 6.92 -6.42 -16.63
N ILE A 173 8.07 -6.50 -15.94
CA ILE A 173 8.43 -7.64 -15.09
C ILE A 173 7.61 -7.63 -13.78
N TYR A 174 7.29 -6.46 -13.25
CA TYR A 174 6.57 -6.27 -11.99
C TYR A 174 5.31 -7.17 -11.86
N PRO A 175 4.33 -7.15 -12.78
CA PRO A 175 3.13 -7.98 -12.66
C PRO A 175 3.41 -9.48 -12.76
N LEU A 176 4.44 -9.91 -13.48
CA LEU A 176 4.84 -11.31 -13.59
C LEU A 176 5.42 -11.81 -12.26
N MET A 177 6.24 -11.00 -11.62
CA MET A 177 6.80 -11.34 -10.32
C MET A 177 5.71 -11.43 -9.25
N GLN A 178 4.76 -10.49 -9.23
CA GLN A 178 3.64 -10.54 -8.28
C GLN A 178 2.77 -11.79 -8.48
N ALA A 179 2.58 -12.23 -9.73
CA ALA A 179 1.90 -13.50 -10.01
C ALA A 179 2.67 -14.70 -9.46
N LEU A 180 4.00 -14.75 -9.66
CA LEU A 180 4.86 -15.85 -9.18
C LEU A 180 4.97 -15.90 -7.65
N ASP A 181 4.79 -14.78 -6.96
CA ASP A 181 4.81 -14.76 -5.49
C ASP A 181 3.73 -15.69 -4.89
N GLU A 182 2.61 -15.90 -5.57
CA GLU A 182 1.56 -16.83 -5.13
C GLU A 182 2.07 -18.27 -5.02
N GLU A 183 2.90 -18.71 -5.97
CA GLU A 183 3.50 -20.05 -5.96
C GLU A 183 4.61 -20.15 -4.93
N HIS A 184 5.58 -19.22 -4.98
CA HIS A 184 6.78 -19.29 -4.16
C HIS A 184 6.53 -18.99 -2.67
N LEU A 185 5.45 -18.32 -2.32
CA LEU A 185 4.98 -18.20 -0.94
C LEU A 185 4.12 -19.40 -0.49
N GLY A 186 3.69 -20.24 -1.44
CA GLY A 186 2.90 -21.45 -1.17
C GLY A 186 1.53 -21.16 -0.59
N VAL A 187 0.84 -20.14 -1.12
CA VAL A 187 -0.46 -19.70 -0.61
C VAL A 187 -1.65 -20.24 -1.40
N ASP A 188 -2.83 -20.18 -0.82
CA ASP A 188 -4.11 -20.50 -1.46
C ASP A 188 -4.79 -19.25 -2.04
N ALA A 189 -4.45 -18.08 -1.50
CA ALA A 189 -5.06 -16.82 -1.91
C ALA A 189 -4.08 -15.64 -1.82
N GLN A 190 -4.25 -14.67 -2.73
CA GLN A 190 -3.64 -13.35 -2.64
C GLN A 190 -4.67 -12.31 -2.24
N PHE A 191 -4.29 -11.39 -1.35
CA PHE A 191 -5.11 -10.26 -0.94
C PHE A 191 -4.45 -8.94 -1.35
N GLY A 192 -5.26 -8.01 -1.88
CA GLY A 192 -4.81 -6.67 -2.29
C GLY A 192 -5.94 -5.69 -2.46
N GLY A 193 -5.67 -4.50 -2.99
CA GLY A 193 -6.69 -3.56 -3.42
C GLY A 193 -7.28 -3.94 -4.79
N VAL A 194 -8.45 -3.41 -5.13
CA VAL A 194 -9.08 -3.64 -6.44
C VAL A 194 -8.23 -3.12 -7.61
N ASP A 195 -7.31 -2.21 -7.36
CA ASP A 195 -6.31 -1.76 -8.33
C ASP A 195 -5.32 -2.86 -8.74
N GLN A 196 -5.22 -3.96 -7.97
CA GLN A 196 -4.44 -5.15 -8.30
C GLN A 196 -5.17 -6.12 -9.23
N ARG A 197 -6.47 -5.89 -9.50
CA ARG A 197 -7.35 -6.83 -10.23
C ARG A 197 -6.76 -7.36 -11.52
N LYS A 198 -6.11 -6.49 -12.30
CA LYS A 198 -5.52 -6.88 -13.60
C LYS A 198 -4.32 -7.81 -13.44
N ILE A 199 -3.53 -7.65 -12.38
CA ILE A 199 -2.43 -8.56 -12.04
C ILE A 199 -2.99 -9.90 -11.58
N PHE A 200 -4.04 -9.91 -10.77
CA PHE A 200 -4.72 -11.13 -10.34
C PHE A 200 -5.31 -11.92 -11.51
N THR A 201 -5.88 -11.22 -12.49
CA THR A 201 -6.36 -11.84 -13.73
C THR A 201 -5.21 -12.45 -14.52
N LEU A 202 -4.09 -11.72 -14.67
CA LEU A 202 -2.88 -12.25 -15.34
C LEU A 202 -2.37 -13.51 -14.65
N ALA A 203 -2.32 -13.55 -13.32
CA ALA A 203 -1.91 -14.72 -12.54
C ALA A 203 -2.85 -15.91 -12.80
N ALA A 204 -4.17 -15.70 -12.67
CA ALA A 204 -5.18 -16.74 -12.88
C ALA A 204 -5.17 -17.34 -14.29
N GLU A 205 -4.88 -16.53 -15.32
CA GLU A 205 -4.86 -16.96 -16.72
C GLU A 205 -3.56 -17.66 -17.11
N ASN A 206 -2.41 -17.27 -16.55
CA ASN A 206 -1.11 -17.70 -17.07
C ASN A 206 -0.37 -18.71 -16.18
N LEU A 207 -0.54 -18.69 -14.84
CA LEU A 207 0.13 -19.64 -13.95
C LEU A 207 -0.17 -21.11 -14.27
N PRO A 208 -1.44 -21.50 -14.62
CA PRO A 208 -1.73 -22.87 -15.05
C PRO A 208 -0.96 -23.29 -16.30
N GLY A 209 -0.68 -22.34 -17.21
CA GLY A 209 0.08 -22.60 -18.45
C GLY A 209 1.53 -23.03 -18.21
N ILE A 210 2.09 -22.73 -17.04
CA ILE A 210 3.43 -23.18 -16.63
C ILE A 210 3.39 -24.26 -15.53
N GLY A 211 2.20 -24.87 -15.29
CA GLY A 211 2.00 -26.01 -14.41
C GLY A 211 1.74 -25.66 -12.94
N PHE A 212 1.43 -24.40 -12.62
CA PHE A 212 1.08 -23.98 -11.26
C PHE A 212 -0.43 -23.99 -11.02
N LYS A 213 -0.84 -24.04 -9.75
CA LYS A 213 -2.24 -24.08 -9.36
C LYS A 213 -2.88 -22.70 -9.47
N GLU A 214 -4.19 -22.67 -9.72
CA GLU A 214 -4.99 -21.45 -9.54
C GLU A 214 -5.09 -21.08 -8.06
N ARG A 215 -5.19 -19.79 -7.78
CA ARG A 215 -5.41 -19.20 -6.44
C ARG A 215 -6.67 -18.35 -6.42
N ALA A 216 -7.19 -18.13 -5.21
CA ALA A 216 -8.25 -17.16 -4.98
C ALA A 216 -7.64 -15.75 -4.86
N HIS A 217 -8.39 -14.73 -5.29
CA HIS A 217 -7.97 -13.35 -5.13
C HIS A 217 -9.05 -12.55 -4.40
N LEU A 218 -8.61 -11.87 -3.36
CA LEU A 218 -9.43 -11.13 -2.41
C LEU A 218 -9.12 -9.63 -2.56
N MET A 219 -10.12 -8.81 -2.88
CA MET A 219 -9.90 -7.41 -3.22
C MET A 219 -10.65 -6.45 -2.31
N ASN A 220 -9.88 -5.60 -1.62
CA ASN A 220 -10.43 -4.46 -0.90
C ASN A 220 -10.90 -3.36 -1.85
N PRO A 221 -11.96 -2.62 -1.47
CA PRO A 221 -12.35 -1.41 -2.18
C PRO A 221 -11.27 -0.33 -2.09
N MET A 222 -11.27 0.57 -3.07
CA MET A 222 -10.46 1.78 -3.01
C MET A 222 -11.11 2.79 -2.08
N VAL A 223 -10.42 3.09 -0.98
CA VAL A 223 -10.84 4.16 -0.07
C VAL A 223 -10.32 5.50 -0.60
N PRO A 224 -11.20 6.49 -0.87
CA PRO A 224 -10.78 7.80 -1.33
C PRO A 224 -9.86 8.50 -0.30
N GLY A 225 -8.95 9.32 -0.81
CA GLY A 225 -8.13 10.19 0.03
C GLY A 225 -8.92 11.36 0.62
N LEU A 226 -8.32 12.07 1.56
CA LEU A 226 -8.96 13.22 2.25
C LEU A 226 -9.33 14.38 1.32
N ALA A 227 -8.66 14.52 0.19
CA ALA A 227 -8.97 15.55 -0.80
C ALA A 227 -10.01 15.11 -1.86
N GLY A 228 -10.58 13.90 -1.70
CA GLY A 228 -11.32 13.20 -2.75
C GLY A 228 -10.37 12.51 -3.74
N GLY A 229 -10.86 11.51 -4.47
CA GLY A 229 -10.04 10.72 -5.38
C GLY A 229 -9.03 9.78 -4.69
N LYS A 230 -8.09 9.20 -5.45
CA LYS A 230 -7.12 8.22 -4.95
C LYS A 230 -6.14 8.88 -3.96
N MET A 231 -5.95 8.27 -2.80
CA MET A 231 -4.92 8.69 -1.83
C MET A 231 -3.53 8.51 -2.42
N SER A 232 -2.77 9.60 -2.54
CA SER A 232 -1.44 9.58 -3.16
C SER A 232 -0.33 9.65 -2.12
N ALA A 233 0.62 8.71 -2.19
CA ALA A 233 1.82 8.75 -1.34
C ALA A 233 2.71 9.97 -1.61
N SER A 234 2.60 10.60 -2.78
CA SER A 234 3.42 11.75 -3.19
C SER A 234 2.82 13.11 -2.80
N ASP A 235 1.51 13.18 -2.44
CA ASP A 235 0.89 14.44 -1.97
C ASP A 235 0.71 14.43 -0.44
N PRO A 236 1.51 15.22 0.29
CA PRO A 236 1.43 15.29 1.75
C PRO A 236 0.07 15.79 2.28
N ASN A 237 -0.70 16.55 1.48
CA ASN A 237 -1.99 17.10 1.89
C ASN A 237 -3.16 16.14 1.66
N SER A 238 -2.99 15.13 0.81
CA SER A 238 -4.03 14.14 0.50
C SER A 238 -4.09 12.98 1.50
N LYS A 239 -3.12 12.89 2.41
CA LYS A 239 -2.96 11.77 3.36
C LYS A 239 -2.58 12.23 4.76
N ILE A 240 -2.94 11.42 5.76
CA ILE A 240 -2.43 11.53 7.13
C ILE A 240 -1.33 10.47 7.29
N ASP A 241 -0.11 10.90 7.64
CA ASP A 241 0.99 10.02 8.00
C ASP A 241 0.68 9.35 9.36
N LEU A 242 1.13 8.11 9.53
CA LEU A 242 0.89 7.37 10.78
C LEU A 242 1.61 7.96 11.99
N LEU A 243 2.59 8.83 11.76
CA LEU A 243 3.33 9.56 12.79
C LEU A 243 2.94 11.05 12.87
N ASP A 244 1.92 11.51 12.11
CA ASP A 244 1.43 12.90 12.23
C ASP A 244 0.93 13.16 13.66
N GLY A 245 1.36 14.27 14.27
CA GLY A 245 0.85 14.72 15.57
C GLY A 245 -0.61 15.18 15.50
N GLU A 246 -1.29 15.27 16.65
CA GLU A 246 -2.73 15.57 16.73
C GLU A 246 -3.14 16.86 16.00
N GLU A 247 -2.36 17.94 16.14
CA GLU A 247 -2.65 19.21 15.45
C GLU A 247 -2.54 19.10 13.92
N VAL A 248 -1.62 18.27 13.41
CA VAL A 248 -1.47 18.01 11.98
C VAL A 248 -2.66 17.20 11.48
N VAL A 249 -3.08 16.16 12.21
CA VAL A 249 -4.28 15.36 11.92
C VAL A 249 -5.51 16.25 11.85
N ARG A 250 -5.72 17.09 12.88
CA ARG A 250 -6.81 18.08 12.93
C ARG A 250 -6.80 19.01 11.72
N SER A 251 -5.64 19.58 11.40
CA SER A 251 -5.49 20.50 10.28
C SER A 251 -5.82 19.85 8.93
N LYS A 252 -5.38 18.60 8.72
CA LYS A 252 -5.64 17.85 7.50
C LYS A 252 -7.11 17.46 7.36
N LEU A 253 -7.75 16.98 8.44
CA LEU A 253 -9.18 16.65 8.45
C LEU A 253 -10.06 17.88 8.21
N ARG A 254 -9.74 19.03 8.83
CA ARG A 254 -10.47 20.27 8.56
C ARG A 254 -10.48 20.64 7.08
N LYS A 255 -9.37 20.44 6.38
CA LYS A 255 -9.20 20.75 4.95
C LYS A 255 -9.72 19.64 4.03
N SER A 256 -10.07 18.47 4.56
CA SER A 256 -10.55 17.36 3.72
C SER A 256 -11.86 17.71 3.01
N HIS A 257 -12.06 17.13 1.83
CA HIS A 257 -13.32 17.24 1.12
C HIS A 257 -14.41 16.46 1.85
N CYS A 258 -15.48 17.13 2.23
CA CYS A 258 -16.60 16.51 2.96
C CYS A 258 -17.82 17.46 2.84
N ALA A 259 -18.47 17.46 1.68
CA ALA A 259 -19.59 18.35 1.41
C ALA A 259 -20.87 17.83 2.11
N PRO A 260 -21.76 18.71 2.61
CA PRO A 260 -23.01 18.31 3.25
C PRO A 260 -23.86 17.43 2.35
N GLY A 261 -24.44 16.34 2.88
CA GLY A 261 -25.29 15.42 2.16
C GLY A 261 -24.59 14.51 1.12
N GLU A 262 -23.32 14.77 0.79
CA GLU A 262 -22.56 13.98 -0.19
C GLU A 262 -21.89 12.77 0.50
N VAL A 263 -22.40 11.59 0.24
CA VAL A 263 -21.87 10.31 0.76
C VAL A 263 -20.87 9.69 -0.21
N GLU A 264 -21.22 9.68 -1.51
CA GLU A 264 -20.38 9.04 -2.52
C GLU A 264 -19.06 9.79 -2.74
N GLY A 265 -17.95 9.06 -2.77
CA GLY A 265 -16.63 9.64 -2.93
C GLY A 265 -16.10 10.40 -1.72
N ASN A 266 -16.83 10.41 -0.60
CA ASN A 266 -16.45 11.07 0.64
C ASN A 266 -15.43 10.22 1.41
N GLY A 267 -14.16 10.64 1.37
CA GLY A 267 -13.06 9.91 2.02
C GLY A 267 -13.19 9.82 3.54
N VAL A 268 -13.84 10.78 4.19
CA VAL A 268 -14.06 10.78 5.64
C VAL A 268 -15.09 9.70 6.03
N ILE A 269 -16.20 9.62 5.30
CA ILE A 269 -17.25 8.59 5.49
C ILE A 269 -16.67 7.21 5.17
N SER A 270 -15.93 7.08 4.08
CA SER A 270 -15.30 5.81 3.71
C SER A 270 -14.29 5.33 4.76
N PHE A 271 -13.57 6.25 5.42
CA PHE A 271 -12.68 5.88 6.51
C PHE A 271 -13.46 5.35 7.73
N VAL A 272 -14.60 5.95 8.05
CA VAL A 272 -15.48 5.43 9.11
C VAL A 272 -15.98 4.03 8.77
N GLU A 273 -16.45 3.83 7.53
CA GLU A 273 -17.02 2.56 7.06
C GLU A 273 -16.01 1.42 7.00
N TYR A 274 -14.82 1.67 6.41
CA TYR A 274 -13.85 0.60 6.13
C TYR A 274 -12.75 0.47 7.18
N VAL A 275 -12.68 1.39 8.16
CA VAL A 275 -11.66 1.37 9.20
C VAL A 275 -12.27 1.43 10.59
N LEU A 276 -13.01 2.51 10.92
CA LEU A 276 -13.41 2.75 12.32
C LEU A 276 -14.48 1.77 12.80
N PHE A 277 -15.52 1.50 12.01
CA PHE A 277 -16.52 0.48 12.37
C PHE A 277 -15.91 -0.91 12.48
N PRO A 278 -15.16 -1.43 11.49
CA PRO A 278 -14.55 -2.76 11.60
C PRO A 278 -13.57 -2.90 12.78
N ILE A 279 -12.82 -1.85 13.13
CA ILE A 279 -11.95 -1.87 14.31
C ILE A 279 -12.79 -1.94 15.60
N ALA A 280 -13.88 -1.17 15.67
CA ALA A 280 -14.78 -1.21 16.81
C ALA A 280 -15.46 -2.57 16.96
N GLU A 281 -15.88 -3.20 15.85
CA GLU A 281 -16.42 -4.57 15.80
C GLU A 281 -15.40 -5.62 16.24
N LEU A 282 -14.13 -5.46 15.85
CA LEU A 282 -13.03 -6.35 16.28
C LEU A 282 -12.73 -6.24 17.78
N ALA A 283 -12.89 -5.05 18.35
CA ALA A 283 -12.63 -4.75 19.75
C ALA A 283 -13.78 -5.17 20.67
N ASP A 284 -15.00 -5.33 20.16
CA ASP A 284 -16.18 -5.71 20.91
C ASP A 284 -16.37 -7.24 20.96
N GLU A 285 -16.62 -7.79 22.14
CA GLU A 285 -16.80 -9.25 22.32
C GLU A 285 -18.02 -9.80 21.54
N LYS A 286 -19.04 -8.97 21.33
CA LYS A 286 -20.26 -9.33 20.60
C LYS A 286 -20.19 -9.00 19.11
N GLY A 287 -19.12 -8.31 18.67
CA GLY A 287 -19.00 -7.80 17.30
C GLY A 287 -19.91 -6.60 17.02
N GLU A 288 -20.46 -5.94 18.05
CA GLU A 288 -21.33 -4.76 17.92
C GLU A 288 -20.47 -3.48 17.97
N GLY A 289 -19.81 -3.15 16.87
CA GLY A 289 -18.99 -1.95 16.76
C GLY A 289 -19.83 -0.66 16.83
N LYS A 290 -19.36 0.33 17.58
CA LYS A 290 -20.03 1.64 17.71
C LYS A 290 -19.08 2.76 17.35
N PHE A 291 -19.60 3.75 16.65
CA PHE A 291 -18.88 4.99 16.35
C PHE A 291 -19.58 6.18 17.00
N VAL A 292 -18.87 6.90 17.86
CA VAL A 292 -19.40 8.06 18.58
C VAL A 292 -18.93 9.34 17.91
N VAL A 293 -19.88 10.21 17.55
CA VAL A 293 -19.62 11.55 17.06
C VAL A 293 -19.85 12.54 18.20
N PRO A 294 -18.80 13.20 18.71
CA PRO A 294 -18.94 14.21 19.74
C PRO A 294 -19.62 15.46 19.18
N ARG A 295 -20.62 15.95 19.91
CA ARG A 295 -21.39 17.14 19.55
C ARG A 295 -21.76 17.89 20.81
N ASP A 296 -21.81 19.22 20.71
CA ASP A 296 -22.19 20.07 21.84
C ASP A 296 -23.65 19.84 22.25
N GLU A 297 -23.95 19.97 23.55
CA GLU A 297 -25.30 19.79 24.10
C GLU A 297 -26.34 20.70 23.42
N LYS A 298 -25.98 21.92 23.03
CA LYS A 298 -26.85 22.85 22.27
C LYS A 298 -27.31 22.32 20.92
N TRP A 299 -26.62 21.30 20.39
CA TRP A 299 -26.93 20.62 19.13
C TRP A 299 -27.47 19.19 19.35
N GLY A 300 -27.88 18.87 20.59
CA GLY A 300 -28.45 17.57 20.95
C GLY A 300 -27.46 16.56 21.55
N GLY A 301 -26.23 17.00 21.88
CA GLY A 301 -25.23 16.15 22.49
C GLY A 301 -24.60 15.07 21.55
N PRO A 302 -23.73 14.21 22.09
CA PRO A 302 -23.06 13.15 21.30
C PRO A 302 -24.05 12.19 20.64
N VAL A 303 -23.74 11.77 19.41
CA VAL A 303 -24.52 10.77 18.67
C VAL A 303 -23.70 9.50 18.50
N THR A 304 -24.32 8.37 18.76
CA THR A 304 -23.70 7.04 18.60
C THR A 304 -24.36 6.32 17.42
N TYR A 305 -23.55 5.86 16.49
CA TYR A 305 -23.98 5.06 15.35
C TYR A 305 -23.57 3.60 15.56
N SER A 306 -24.49 2.69 15.23
CA SER A 306 -24.27 1.24 15.30
C SER A 306 -23.90 0.64 13.95
N SER A 307 -23.97 1.40 12.87
CA SER A 307 -23.58 0.97 11.54
C SER A 307 -23.19 2.14 10.62
N ALA A 308 -22.36 1.87 9.62
CA ALA A 308 -22.06 2.83 8.58
C ALA A 308 -23.28 3.24 7.77
N ALA A 309 -24.26 2.34 7.60
CA ALA A 309 -25.51 2.62 6.88
C ALA A 309 -26.35 3.69 7.60
N GLU A 310 -26.47 3.59 8.92
CA GLU A 310 -27.17 4.57 9.75
C GLU A 310 -26.49 5.95 9.66
N LEU A 311 -25.17 6.00 9.81
CA LEU A 311 -24.40 7.23 9.67
C LEU A 311 -24.54 7.87 8.29
N LYS A 312 -24.43 7.08 7.21
CA LYS A 312 -24.61 7.55 5.84
C LYS A 312 -26.01 8.11 5.59
N LYS A 313 -27.04 7.48 6.15
CA LYS A 313 -28.42 7.96 6.07
C LYS A 313 -28.56 9.34 6.73
N ASP A 314 -28.12 9.47 7.97
CA ASP A 314 -28.21 10.74 8.71
C ASP A 314 -27.36 11.83 8.07
N TYR A 315 -26.18 11.48 7.51
CA TYR A 315 -25.37 12.43 6.77
C TYR A 315 -26.06 12.91 5.48
N LYS A 316 -26.71 12.00 4.73
CA LYS A 316 -27.47 12.34 3.52
C LYS A 316 -28.71 13.20 3.81
N GLU A 317 -29.29 13.04 4.99
CA GLU A 317 -30.46 13.79 5.46
C GLU A 317 -30.09 15.09 6.21
N ASP A 318 -28.81 15.52 6.17
CA ASP A 318 -28.26 16.69 6.85
C ASP A 318 -28.46 16.69 8.40
N LYS A 319 -28.69 15.53 9.01
CA LYS A 319 -28.80 15.37 10.46
C LYS A 319 -27.42 15.31 11.14
N LEU A 320 -26.39 14.93 10.39
CA LEU A 320 -25.00 14.90 10.80
C LEU A 320 -24.20 15.90 9.98
N SER A 321 -23.65 16.93 10.62
CA SER A 321 -22.86 17.94 9.93
C SER A 321 -21.46 17.42 9.54
N PRO A 322 -20.87 17.93 8.44
CA PRO A 322 -19.47 17.61 8.10
C PRO A 322 -18.48 17.92 9.21
N MET A 323 -18.74 18.94 10.01
CA MET A 323 -17.85 19.39 11.07
C MET A 323 -17.87 18.41 12.24
N ASP A 324 -19.05 17.94 12.64
CA ASP A 324 -19.20 16.95 13.71
C ASP A 324 -18.61 15.60 13.29
N LEU A 325 -18.87 15.16 12.04
CA LEU A 325 -18.29 13.94 11.50
C LEU A 325 -16.74 13.99 11.51
N LYS A 326 -16.14 15.08 11.00
CA LYS A 326 -14.69 15.28 11.02
C LYS A 326 -14.11 15.26 12.42
N ARG A 327 -14.79 15.85 13.40
CA ARG A 327 -14.39 15.84 14.80
C ARG A 327 -14.42 14.42 15.38
N GLY A 328 -15.46 13.64 15.10
CA GLY A 328 -15.53 12.24 15.52
C GLY A 328 -14.41 11.39 14.91
N VAL A 329 -14.12 11.60 13.63
CA VAL A 329 -13.02 10.90 12.95
C VAL A 329 -11.65 11.34 13.50
N GLU A 330 -11.46 12.64 13.80
CA GLU A 330 -10.23 13.15 14.41
C GLU A 330 -9.94 12.47 15.75
N GLU A 331 -10.93 12.42 16.64
CA GLU A 331 -10.79 11.81 17.96
C GLU A 331 -10.51 10.29 17.85
N ALA A 332 -11.25 9.58 16.99
CA ALA A 332 -11.05 8.15 16.78
C ALA A 332 -9.69 7.83 16.15
N LEU A 333 -9.30 8.59 15.12
CA LEU A 333 -8.01 8.38 14.45
C LEU A 333 -6.84 8.68 15.38
N ASN A 334 -6.89 9.76 16.19
CA ASN A 334 -5.84 10.05 17.15
C ASN A 334 -5.68 8.93 18.19
N LYS A 335 -6.78 8.32 18.66
CA LYS A 335 -6.72 7.13 19.54
C LYS A 335 -6.00 5.95 18.88
N LEU A 336 -6.17 5.76 17.57
CA LEU A 336 -5.47 4.71 16.82
C LEU A 336 -4.00 5.04 16.56
N LEU A 337 -3.66 6.32 16.37
CA LEU A 337 -2.29 6.76 16.09
C LEU A 337 -1.42 6.86 17.35
N ASP A 338 -2.01 7.10 18.52
CA ASP A 338 -1.27 7.26 19.78
C ASP A 338 -0.36 6.08 20.14
N PRO A 339 -0.80 4.81 20.07
CA PRO A 339 0.08 3.68 20.31
C PRO A 339 1.24 3.62 19.32
N ILE A 340 0.99 3.98 18.06
CA ILE A 340 2.01 3.95 16.99
C ILE A 340 3.06 5.04 17.23
N ARG A 341 2.63 6.24 17.61
CA ARG A 341 3.53 7.34 18.00
C ARG A 341 4.39 6.97 19.20
N LYS A 342 3.80 6.33 20.23
CA LYS A 342 4.51 5.86 21.42
C LYS A 342 5.53 4.77 21.08
N ASP A 343 5.17 3.80 20.25
CA ASP A 343 6.11 2.79 19.75
C ASP A 343 7.31 3.45 19.06
N TYR A 344 7.06 4.43 18.18
CA TYR A 344 8.11 5.18 17.49
C TYR A 344 8.99 5.99 18.46
N GLU A 345 8.38 6.67 19.43
CA GLU A 345 9.10 7.52 20.40
C GLU A 345 9.97 6.72 21.36
N GLN A 346 9.58 5.49 21.68
CA GLN A 346 10.26 4.63 22.65
C GLN A 346 11.31 3.73 22.02
N ASP A 347 11.26 3.49 20.72
CA ASP A 347 12.15 2.57 20.00
C ASP A 347 13.21 3.32 19.19
N GLU A 348 14.46 3.31 19.70
CA GLU A 348 15.61 3.96 19.04
C GLU A 348 15.96 3.29 17.69
N GLU A 349 15.73 1.98 17.54
CA GLU A 349 15.89 1.32 16.23
C GLU A 349 14.88 1.86 15.24
N PHE A 350 13.62 2.04 15.64
CA PHE A 350 12.58 2.57 14.79
C PHE A 350 12.91 3.99 14.29
N LYS A 351 13.37 4.88 15.19
CA LYS A 351 13.81 6.23 14.81
C LYS A 351 14.97 6.20 13.82
N LYS A 352 16.01 5.43 14.11
CA LYS A 352 17.18 5.31 13.24
C LYS A 352 16.81 4.77 11.86
N VAL A 353 15.96 3.74 11.82
CA VAL A 353 15.48 3.16 10.54
C VAL A 353 14.63 4.16 9.78
N ALA A 354 13.78 4.96 10.45
CA ALA A 354 12.98 6.00 9.80
C ALA A 354 13.82 7.07 9.13
N GLU A 355 14.92 7.52 9.77
CA GLU A 355 15.85 8.49 9.21
C GLU A 355 16.60 7.94 7.99
N LEU A 356 17.04 6.67 8.05
CA LEU A 356 17.73 6.01 6.95
C LEU A 356 16.79 5.73 5.76
N ALA A 357 15.53 5.33 6.05
CA ALA A 357 14.53 5.03 5.03
C ALA A 357 14.04 6.29 4.28
N TYR A 358 13.94 7.41 5.00
CA TYR A 358 13.40 8.68 4.49
C TYR A 358 14.29 9.84 4.96
N PRO A 359 15.52 9.95 4.45
CA PRO A 359 16.42 11.05 4.80
C PRO A 359 15.78 12.38 4.44
N ALA A 360 16.01 13.41 5.27
CA ALA A 360 15.54 14.75 4.99
C ALA A 360 16.09 15.22 3.64
N GLU A 361 15.22 15.72 2.76
CA GLU A 361 15.66 16.28 1.49
C GLU A 361 16.63 17.43 1.74
N VAL A 362 17.89 17.24 1.37
CA VAL A 362 18.86 18.34 1.31
C VAL A 362 18.39 19.27 0.19
N LYS A 363 17.72 20.35 0.54
CA LYS A 363 17.35 21.41 -0.42
C LYS A 363 18.62 22.00 -1.01
N VAL A 364 19.15 21.39 -2.06
CA VAL A 364 20.18 21.99 -2.88
C VAL A 364 19.56 23.25 -3.49
N LYS A 365 19.93 24.43 -2.95
CA LYS A 365 19.56 25.70 -3.57
C LYS A 365 20.13 25.67 -4.98
N LYS A 366 19.30 25.40 -5.99
CA LYS A 366 19.69 25.62 -7.39
C LYS A 366 20.13 27.09 -7.48
N LYS A 367 21.44 27.32 -7.67
CA LYS A 367 21.95 28.64 -8.02
C LYS A 367 21.17 29.06 -9.26
N LYS A 368 20.39 30.15 -9.14
CA LYS A 368 19.79 30.79 -10.31
C LYS A 368 20.93 31.14 -11.24
N GLU A 369 21.04 30.44 -12.36
CA GLU A 369 21.90 30.89 -13.46
C GLU A 369 21.47 32.30 -13.80
N LYS A 370 22.39 33.25 -13.66
CA LYS A 370 22.19 34.62 -14.11
C LYS A 370 21.92 34.50 -15.62
N LYS A 371 20.71 34.84 -16.08
CA LYS A 371 20.46 35.06 -17.50
C LYS A 371 21.48 36.08 -17.98
N ILE A 372 22.45 35.63 -18.77
CA ILE A 372 23.33 36.50 -19.54
C ILE A 372 22.40 37.22 -20.50
N GLY A 373 22.34 38.54 -20.34
CA GLY A 373 21.51 39.38 -21.21
C GLY A 373 21.96 39.21 -22.68
N THR A 374 21.01 38.90 -23.55
CA THR A 374 21.24 38.89 -24.97
C THR A 374 21.64 40.30 -25.41
N GLY A 375 22.94 40.52 -25.66
CA GLY A 375 23.44 41.73 -26.26
C GLY A 375 22.79 41.93 -27.62
N TYR A 376 22.37 43.18 -27.90
CA TYR A 376 21.85 43.67 -29.13
C TYR A 376 22.74 43.29 -30.32
N VAL A 377 22.23 42.50 -31.27
CA VAL A 377 22.85 42.21 -32.58
C VAL A 377 22.20 43.09 -33.61
N PRO A 378 22.93 43.98 -34.36
CA PRO A 378 22.38 44.78 -35.42
C PRO A 378 21.95 43.91 -36.59
N LYS A 379 20.76 44.20 -37.13
CA LYS A 379 20.27 43.64 -38.39
C LYS A 379 21.11 44.16 -39.55
N ASP A 380 21.83 43.29 -40.23
CA ASP A 380 22.07 43.43 -41.67
C ASP A 380 22.51 42.11 -42.32
N LYS A 381 21.89 41.90 -43.47
CA LYS A 381 22.15 40.92 -44.55
C LYS A 381 21.46 39.56 -44.50
N LYS A 382 20.41 39.54 -45.32
CA LYS A 382 19.79 38.35 -45.90
C LYS A 382 20.83 37.51 -46.67
N THR A 383 20.86 36.22 -46.41
CA THR A 383 21.11 35.18 -47.42
C THR A 383 20.26 33.96 -47.10
N THR A 384 19.71 33.44 -48.19
CA THR A 384 18.73 32.40 -48.37
C THR A 384 19.23 30.98 -48.07
N ALA A 385 18.25 30.13 -47.74
CA ALA A 385 18.25 28.65 -47.77
C ALA A 385 18.94 27.96 -46.54
N GLU A 386 18.35 27.08 -45.85
CA GLU A 386 17.60 25.86 -46.12
C GLU A 386 16.91 25.35 -44.83
N LYS A 387 15.75 24.77 -45.00
CA LYS A 387 15.03 24.01 -43.99
C LYS A 387 15.81 22.75 -43.64
N VAL A 388 16.12 22.52 -42.39
CA VAL A 388 16.28 21.18 -41.86
C VAL A 388 15.56 21.09 -40.52
N THR A 389 14.68 20.13 -40.50
CA THR A 389 13.85 19.60 -39.42
C THR A 389 14.68 18.95 -38.31
N ASP A 390 14.02 18.85 -37.14
CA ASP A 390 14.22 17.90 -36.06
C ASP A 390 15.26 18.17 -34.96
N GLY A 391 14.71 18.69 -33.86
CA GLY A 391 15.32 18.62 -32.55
C GLY A 391 15.16 17.22 -31.92
N VAL A 392 16.14 16.38 -32.06
CA VAL A 392 16.29 15.18 -31.22
C VAL A 392 17.11 15.57 -29.98
N ILE A 393 16.47 15.64 -28.84
CA ILE A 393 17.15 15.75 -27.54
C ILE A 393 17.79 14.39 -27.24
N LYS A 394 19.10 14.34 -27.22
CA LYS A 394 19.88 13.15 -26.80
C LYS A 394 19.77 12.97 -25.28
N PRO A 395 19.47 11.76 -24.77
CA PRO A 395 19.54 11.45 -23.36
C PRO A 395 20.96 10.96 -23.04
N GLN A 396 21.85 11.84 -22.65
CA GLN A 396 23.23 11.45 -22.32
C GLN A 396 23.83 12.12 -21.08
N GLU A 397 23.06 12.83 -20.26
CA GLU A 397 23.59 13.45 -19.03
C GLU A 397 23.05 12.93 -17.69
N ALA A 398 22.30 11.81 -17.69
CA ALA A 398 21.72 11.25 -16.46
C ALA A 398 22.42 9.97 -15.97
N VAL A 399 23.47 9.48 -16.64
CA VAL A 399 24.10 8.18 -16.34
C VAL A 399 25.51 8.31 -15.72
N GLU A 400 26.11 9.48 -15.70
CA GLU A 400 27.51 9.61 -15.22
C GLU A 400 27.70 9.77 -13.71
N VAL A 401 26.65 9.76 -12.90
CA VAL A 401 26.75 9.87 -11.41
C VAL A 401 26.55 8.55 -10.68
N ALA A 402 26.15 7.48 -11.35
CA ALA A 402 25.81 6.19 -10.71
C ALA A 402 26.76 5.03 -11.01
N VAL A 403 27.84 5.22 -11.74
CA VAL A 403 28.82 4.14 -12.04
C VAL A 403 30.22 4.58 -11.70
N GLY A 404 30.46 4.82 -10.44
CA GLY A 404 31.78 5.21 -9.87
C GLY A 404 32.37 4.17 -8.94
N THR A 405 32.34 2.88 -9.32
CA THR A 405 33.29 1.89 -8.82
C THR A 405 33.50 0.84 -9.91
N SER A 406 34.70 0.86 -10.45
CA SER A 406 35.09 0.14 -11.63
C SER A 406 35.10 -1.38 -11.42
N ALA A 407 34.68 -2.09 -12.44
CA ALA A 407 34.78 -3.57 -12.57
C ALA A 407 36.22 -4.12 -12.37
N LYS A 408 37.22 -3.29 -12.28
CA LYS A 408 38.60 -3.65 -11.95
C LYS A 408 38.81 -4.01 -10.49
N ASP A 409 38.10 -3.35 -9.56
CA ASP A 409 38.25 -3.63 -8.12
C ASP A 409 37.56 -4.94 -7.68
N ALA A 410 36.62 -5.43 -8.46
CA ALA A 410 35.96 -6.72 -8.23
C ALA A 410 36.81 -7.92 -8.73
N GLN A 411 37.58 -7.74 -9.80
CA GLN A 411 38.47 -8.79 -10.31
C GLN A 411 39.73 -8.97 -9.46
N ASP A 412 40.28 -7.89 -8.88
CA ASP A 412 41.46 -7.97 -8.01
C ASP A 412 41.12 -8.56 -6.63
N LYS A 413 39.89 -8.51 -6.17
CA LYS A 413 39.46 -9.19 -4.93
C LYS A 413 39.24 -10.71 -5.11
N LEU A 414 38.80 -11.13 -6.27
CA LEU A 414 38.62 -12.57 -6.58
C LEU A 414 39.92 -13.30 -6.81
N ALA A 415 40.97 -12.62 -7.24
CA ALA A 415 42.30 -13.22 -7.45
C ALA A 415 43.08 -13.42 -6.14
N ARG A 416 42.71 -12.76 -5.04
CA ARG A 416 43.40 -12.87 -3.72
C ARG A 416 42.79 -13.90 -2.77
N THR A 417 41.72 -14.59 -3.15
CA THR A 417 41.07 -15.65 -2.36
C THR A 417 41.24 -17.06 -2.94
N ALA A 418 42.13 -17.21 -3.94
CA ALA A 418 42.42 -18.49 -4.60
C ALA A 418 43.90 -18.93 -4.47
N GLU A 419 44.59 -18.43 -3.41
CA GLU A 419 45.88 -19.00 -2.96
C GLU A 419 45.78 -19.51 -1.53
#